data_77ae32bb4154f2fc8223ed0acbcfe295
#
_entry.id   77ae32bb4154f2fc8223ed0acbcfe295
#
_cell.length_a   1.000
_cell.length_b   1.000
_cell.length_c   1.000
_cell.angle_alpha   90.00
_cell.angle_beta   90.00
_cell.angle_gamma   90.00
#
_symmetry.space_group_name_H-M   'P 1'
#
loop_
_entity.id
_entity.type
_entity.pdbx_description
1 polymer ?
#
loop_
_entity_poly.entity_id
_entity_poly.type
_entity_poly.pdbx_seq_one_letter_code
_entity_poly.pdbx_strand_id
1 'polypeptide(L)'
;MVQIEKLKHAYGKTLIGYPDWKVGQGDHAMIVGNSGCGKTTLLHLIAGLMKSASGELVVEGKNLAKLSTSGLDRFRGENIGIVFQRPHLVRALTVVENLILAQQLGRRKKNLTKVNHILGTLEIEALKKRKVYQLSQGQAQRVSIGRAVVNEPKLLLADEPTASLDDRNCERVIKLLKSQAEMNKATLIVATHDQRVKNEFANRLSL
;
A
#
# COMPACT_ATOMS: atom_id res chain seq x y z
N MET A 1 4.55 -2.82 -14.88
CA MET A 1 4.57 -2.13 -13.57
C MET A 1 5.31 -2.93 -12.49
N VAL A 2 4.83 -4.11 -12.11
CA VAL A 2 5.51 -5.06 -11.21
C VAL A 2 5.79 -6.35 -11.95
N GLN A 3 7.01 -6.88 -11.84
CA GLN A 3 7.42 -8.15 -12.43
C GLN A 3 8.25 -8.93 -11.41
N ILE A 4 7.90 -10.19 -11.22
CA ILE A 4 8.51 -11.13 -10.28
C ILE A 4 8.96 -12.35 -11.06
N GLU A 5 10.24 -12.72 -10.96
CA GLU A 5 10.80 -13.91 -11.59
C GLU A 5 11.65 -14.68 -10.59
N LYS A 6 11.32 -15.95 -10.35
CA LYS A 6 12.03 -16.89 -9.46
C LYS A 6 12.38 -16.26 -8.09
N LEU A 7 11.52 -15.36 -7.59
CA LEU A 7 11.75 -14.58 -6.37
C LEU A 7 11.73 -15.51 -5.15
N LYS A 8 12.74 -15.36 -4.29
CA LYS A 8 12.81 -16.08 -3.01
C LYS A 8 13.17 -15.11 -1.89
N HIS A 9 12.63 -15.38 -0.71
CA HIS A 9 12.95 -14.66 0.53
C HIS A 9 13.34 -15.65 1.63
N ALA A 10 14.32 -15.28 2.46
CA ALA A 10 14.82 -16.13 3.55
C ALA A 10 14.41 -15.58 4.91
N TYR A 11 13.75 -16.41 5.72
CA TYR A 11 13.54 -16.21 7.15
C TYR A 11 14.47 -17.15 7.92
N GLY A 12 15.60 -16.65 8.38
CA GLY A 12 16.62 -17.48 8.99
C GLY A 12 17.07 -18.59 8.02
N LYS A 13 16.79 -19.86 8.35
CA LYS A 13 17.10 -21.02 7.49
C LYS A 13 15.97 -21.41 6.52
N THR A 14 14.77 -20.83 6.65
CA THR A 14 13.63 -21.17 5.82
C THR A 14 13.59 -20.27 4.57
N LEU A 15 13.54 -20.89 3.39
CA LEU A 15 13.44 -20.20 2.10
C LEU A 15 12.01 -20.28 1.57
N ILE A 16 11.39 -19.14 1.32
CA ILE A 16 10.05 -19.04 0.72
C ILE A 16 10.23 -18.59 -0.72
N GLY A 17 9.68 -19.37 -1.66
CA GLY A 17 9.65 -19.03 -3.09
C GLY A 17 8.28 -18.49 -3.48
N TYR A 18 8.27 -17.56 -4.45
CA TYR A 18 7.05 -16.98 -5.00
C TYR A 18 6.91 -17.34 -6.47
N PRO A 19 5.68 -17.58 -6.96
CA PRO A 19 5.44 -17.79 -8.39
C PRO A 19 5.85 -16.57 -9.23
N ASP A 20 6.22 -16.79 -10.47
CA ASP A 20 6.43 -15.72 -11.42
C ASP A 20 5.12 -14.96 -11.67
N TRP A 21 5.18 -13.63 -11.65
CA TRP A 21 3.98 -12.81 -11.74
C TRP A 21 4.27 -11.46 -12.39
N LYS A 22 3.28 -10.97 -13.14
CA LYS A 22 3.36 -9.67 -13.80
C LYS A 22 2.07 -8.89 -13.64
N VAL A 23 2.21 -7.61 -13.28
CA VAL A 23 1.11 -6.64 -13.18
C VAL A 23 1.45 -5.45 -14.06
N GLY A 24 0.56 -5.08 -14.97
CA GLY A 24 0.70 -3.94 -15.87
C GLY A 24 0.54 -2.59 -15.16
N GLN A 25 0.85 -1.52 -15.85
CA GLN A 25 0.61 -0.16 -15.36
C GLN A 25 -0.89 0.13 -15.38
N GLY A 26 -1.43 0.61 -14.25
CA GLY A 26 -2.86 0.92 -14.10
C GLY A 26 -3.75 -0.30 -13.83
N ASP A 27 -3.21 -1.52 -13.90
CA ASP A 27 -3.96 -2.73 -13.53
C ASP A 27 -4.23 -2.78 -12.02
N HIS A 28 -5.31 -3.45 -11.66
CA HIS A 28 -5.61 -3.78 -10.28
C HIS A 28 -5.46 -5.27 -10.07
N ALA A 29 -4.68 -5.67 -9.06
CA ALA A 29 -4.32 -7.05 -8.82
C ALA A 29 -4.48 -7.44 -7.34
N MET A 30 -4.57 -8.75 -7.09
CA MET A 30 -4.78 -9.31 -5.76
C MET A 30 -3.80 -10.45 -5.48
N ILE A 31 -3.23 -10.48 -4.29
CA ILE A 31 -2.48 -11.60 -3.75
C ILE A 31 -3.40 -12.33 -2.76
N VAL A 32 -3.74 -13.58 -3.07
CA VAL A 32 -4.64 -14.41 -2.26
C VAL A 32 -3.91 -15.61 -1.67
N GLY A 33 -4.36 -16.07 -0.52
CA GLY A 33 -3.83 -17.25 0.14
C GLY A 33 -4.20 -17.29 1.61
N ASN A 34 -3.96 -18.43 2.26
CA ASN A 34 -4.26 -18.63 3.67
C ASN A 34 -3.40 -17.71 4.56
N SER A 35 -3.79 -17.57 5.83
CA SER A 35 -2.95 -16.86 6.80
C SER A 35 -1.57 -17.54 6.90
N GLY A 36 -0.52 -16.74 6.94
CA GLY A 36 0.86 -17.24 7.05
C GLY A 36 1.52 -17.72 5.75
N CYS A 37 0.83 -17.74 4.59
CA CYS A 37 1.43 -18.19 3.31
C CYS A 37 2.44 -17.22 2.69
N GLY A 38 2.68 -16.04 3.28
CA GLY A 38 3.70 -15.10 2.83
C GLY A 38 3.18 -13.88 2.06
N LYS A 39 1.86 -13.61 2.03
CA LYS A 39 1.26 -12.43 1.35
C LYS A 39 1.87 -11.11 1.78
N THR A 40 1.87 -10.84 3.10
CA THR A 40 2.48 -9.64 3.69
C THR A 40 3.96 -9.53 3.35
N THR A 41 4.68 -10.66 3.38
CA THR A 41 6.11 -10.70 3.02
C THR A 41 6.32 -10.33 1.57
N LEU A 42 5.54 -10.90 0.65
CA LEU A 42 5.62 -10.56 -0.77
C LEU A 42 5.30 -9.08 -1.00
N LEU A 43 4.25 -8.57 -0.37
CA LEU A 43 3.89 -7.15 -0.45
C LEU A 43 5.01 -6.24 0.09
N HIS A 44 5.66 -6.63 1.20
CA HIS A 44 6.81 -5.90 1.75
C HIS A 44 8.06 -5.99 0.85
N LEU A 45 8.27 -7.10 0.14
CA LEU A 45 9.32 -7.21 -0.89
C LEU A 45 9.04 -6.24 -2.04
N ILE A 46 7.81 -6.24 -2.58
CA ILE A 46 7.39 -5.32 -3.65
C ILE A 46 7.50 -3.86 -3.20
N ALA A 47 7.23 -3.58 -1.92
CA ALA A 47 7.41 -2.26 -1.33
C ALA A 47 8.88 -1.87 -1.11
N GLY A 48 9.82 -2.80 -1.27
CA GLY A 48 11.23 -2.56 -0.93
C GLY A 48 11.47 -2.35 0.57
N LEU A 49 10.56 -2.85 1.43
CA LEU A 49 10.74 -2.87 2.89
C LEU A 49 11.58 -4.06 3.34
N MET A 50 11.62 -5.12 2.52
CA MET A 50 12.41 -6.32 2.73
C MET A 50 13.27 -6.60 1.50
N LYS A 51 14.40 -7.29 1.68
CA LYS A 51 15.28 -7.70 0.58
C LYS A 51 14.97 -9.13 0.18
N SER A 52 14.98 -9.43 -1.12
CA SER A 52 14.95 -10.79 -1.63
C SER A 52 16.28 -11.50 -1.38
N ALA A 53 16.22 -12.83 -1.19
CA ALA A 53 17.41 -13.68 -1.11
C ALA A 53 17.95 -14.03 -2.50
N SER A 54 17.06 -14.21 -3.48
CA SER A 54 17.38 -14.47 -4.88
C SER A 54 16.18 -14.17 -5.79
N GLY A 55 16.38 -14.27 -7.10
CA GLY A 55 15.39 -13.95 -8.11
C GLY A 55 15.37 -12.46 -8.46
N GLU A 56 14.43 -12.07 -9.31
CA GLU A 56 14.33 -10.71 -9.80
C GLU A 56 13.00 -10.09 -9.39
N LEU A 57 13.06 -8.85 -8.92
CA LEU A 57 11.89 -8.04 -8.60
C LEU A 57 12.07 -6.66 -9.22
N VAL A 58 11.28 -6.40 -10.25
CA VAL A 58 11.26 -5.12 -10.97
C VAL A 58 9.98 -4.39 -10.63
N VAL A 59 10.10 -3.14 -10.21
CA VAL A 59 8.98 -2.23 -9.94
C VAL A 59 9.26 -0.92 -10.68
N GLU A 60 8.31 -0.44 -11.49
CA GLU A 60 8.49 0.77 -12.32
C GLU A 60 9.77 0.71 -13.16
N GLY A 61 10.06 -0.44 -13.76
CA GLY A 61 11.25 -0.65 -14.59
C GLY A 61 12.58 -0.67 -13.82
N LYS A 62 12.54 -0.61 -12.48
CA LYS A 62 13.75 -0.66 -11.64
C LYS A 62 13.84 -1.97 -10.88
N ASN A 63 14.94 -2.68 -11.01
CA ASN A 63 15.24 -3.84 -10.18
C ASN A 63 15.60 -3.37 -8.76
N LEU A 64 14.75 -3.71 -7.78
CA LEU A 64 14.90 -3.21 -6.40
C LEU A 64 16.17 -3.74 -5.72
N ALA A 65 16.63 -4.94 -6.07
CA ALA A 65 17.84 -5.52 -5.51
C ALA A 65 19.12 -4.76 -5.89
N LYS A 66 19.09 -4.00 -7.00
CA LYS A 66 20.24 -3.20 -7.50
C LYS A 66 20.28 -1.79 -6.90
N LEU A 67 19.28 -1.39 -6.11
CA LEU A 67 19.25 -0.07 -5.48
C LEU A 67 20.03 -0.08 -4.16
N SER A 68 20.77 1.00 -3.90
CA SER A 68 21.31 1.26 -2.56
C SER A 68 20.19 1.50 -1.55
N THR A 69 20.47 1.39 -0.28
CA THR A 69 19.47 1.64 0.79
C THR A 69 18.84 3.02 0.64
N SER A 70 19.62 4.07 0.46
CA SER A 70 19.12 5.43 0.25
C SER A 70 18.37 5.61 -1.07
N GLY A 71 18.78 4.88 -2.12
CA GLY A 71 18.10 4.82 -3.41
C GLY A 71 16.73 4.16 -3.29
N LEU A 72 16.64 3.08 -2.52
CA LEU A 72 15.40 2.34 -2.26
C LEU A 72 14.43 3.18 -1.41
N ASP A 73 14.91 3.89 -0.38
CA ASP A 73 14.08 4.80 0.43
C ASP A 73 13.51 5.94 -0.42
N ARG A 74 14.33 6.54 -1.28
CA ARG A 74 13.88 7.56 -2.22
C ARG A 74 12.84 7.00 -3.18
N PHE A 75 13.14 5.86 -3.81
CA PHE A 75 12.25 5.22 -4.77
C PHE A 75 10.88 4.93 -4.15
N ARG A 76 10.86 4.38 -2.93
CA ARG A 76 9.63 4.11 -2.17
C ARG A 76 8.85 5.38 -1.89
N GLY A 77 9.50 6.43 -1.35
CA GLY A 77 8.85 7.70 -1.03
C GLY A 77 8.23 8.41 -2.24
N GLU A 78 8.79 8.22 -3.43
CA GLU A 78 8.34 8.86 -4.67
C GLU A 78 7.29 8.04 -5.44
N ASN A 79 7.32 6.69 -5.34
CA ASN A 79 6.58 5.83 -6.26
C ASN A 79 5.61 4.87 -5.58
N ILE A 80 5.73 4.62 -4.26
CA ILE A 80 4.95 3.58 -3.59
C ILE A 80 4.16 4.17 -2.43
N GLY A 81 2.85 3.95 -2.45
CA GLY A 81 1.95 4.18 -1.30
C GLY A 81 1.63 2.84 -0.64
N ILE A 82 1.62 2.80 0.69
CA ILE A 82 1.34 1.57 1.43
C ILE A 82 0.25 1.81 2.46
N VAL A 83 -0.80 1.00 2.39
CA VAL A 83 -1.85 0.88 3.39
C VAL A 83 -1.61 -0.42 4.15
N PHE A 84 -1.21 -0.31 5.41
CA PHE A 84 -0.97 -1.47 6.26
C PHE A 84 -2.25 -1.95 6.92
N GLN A 85 -2.32 -3.22 7.30
CA GLN A 85 -3.41 -3.80 8.09
C GLN A 85 -3.69 -3.00 9.36
N ARG A 86 -2.64 -2.62 10.09
CA ARG A 86 -2.71 -1.61 11.16
C ARG A 86 -2.28 -0.27 10.60
N PRO A 87 -3.01 0.83 10.78
CA PRO A 87 -2.74 2.11 10.12
C PRO A 87 -1.34 2.72 10.34
N HIS A 88 -0.62 2.32 11.40
CA HIS A 88 0.73 2.85 11.73
C HIS A 88 0.83 4.38 11.64
N LEU A 89 -0.20 5.08 12.05
CA LEU A 89 -0.21 6.54 12.11
C LEU A 89 0.59 7.04 13.32
N VAL A 90 1.23 8.20 13.17
CA VAL A 90 1.95 8.83 14.29
C VAL A 90 0.93 9.42 15.26
N ARG A 91 0.76 8.79 16.42
CA ARG A 91 -0.30 9.10 17.39
C ARG A 91 -0.24 10.51 17.94
N ALA A 92 0.97 11.06 18.10
CA ALA A 92 1.20 12.42 18.59
C ALA A 92 0.83 13.51 17.59
N LEU A 93 0.70 13.16 16.29
CA LEU A 93 0.35 14.09 15.22
C LEU A 93 -1.16 14.11 14.98
N THR A 94 -1.63 15.24 14.44
CA THR A 94 -2.99 15.36 13.90
C THR A 94 -3.13 14.62 12.58
N VAL A 95 -4.36 14.51 12.09
CA VAL A 95 -4.66 13.93 10.76
C VAL A 95 -3.87 14.65 9.67
N VAL A 96 -3.96 15.99 9.62
CA VAL A 96 -3.26 16.79 8.60
C VAL A 96 -1.74 16.66 8.72
N GLU A 97 -1.20 16.62 9.94
CA GLU A 97 0.24 16.47 10.17
C GLU A 97 0.77 15.11 9.71
N ASN A 98 -0.01 14.02 9.85
CA ASN A 98 0.36 12.70 9.33
C ASN A 98 0.52 12.70 7.79
N LEU A 99 -0.34 13.40 7.06
CA LEU A 99 -0.23 13.52 5.60
C LEU A 99 0.96 14.43 5.20
N ILE A 100 1.16 15.55 5.91
CA ILE A 100 2.30 16.45 5.69
C ILE A 100 3.62 15.71 5.93
N LEU A 101 3.71 14.93 7.01
CA LEU A 101 4.89 14.11 7.29
C LEU A 101 5.20 13.16 6.13
N ALA A 102 4.18 12.53 5.55
CA ALA A 102 4.37 11.67 4.37
C ALA A 102 4.89 12.45 3.16
N GLN A 103 4.42 13.68 2.92
CA GLN A 103 4.98 14.54 1.87
C GLN A 103 6.47 14.83 2.12
N GLN A 104 6.84 15.17 3.35
CA GLN A 104 8.24 15.47 3.71
C GLN A 104 9.15 14.25 3.56
N LEU A 105 8.71 13.08 4.02
CA LEU A 105 9.45 11.83 3.88
C LEU A 105 9.59 11.40 2.40
N GLY A 106 8.59 11.70 1.58
CA GLY A 106 8.64 11.53 0.12
C GLY A 106 9.40 12.65 -0.61
N ARG A 107 10.10 13.54 0.11
CA ARG A 107 10.84 14.70 -0.43
C ARG A 107 9.97 15.65 -1.27
N ARG A 108 8.68 15.70 -0.98
CA ARG A 108 7.73 16.64 -1.61
C ARG A 108 7.64 17.92 -0.78
N LYS A 109 7.43 19.03 -1.45
CA LYS A 109 7.08 20.28 -0.75
C LYS A 109 5.73 20.13 -0.05
N LYS A 110 5.61 20.70 1.13
CA LYS A 110 4.34 20.78 1.85
C LYS A 110 3.28 21.45 0.98
N ASN A 111 2.19 20.74 0.74
CA ASN A 111 1.04 21.22 -0.04
C ASN A 111 -0.27 20.97 0.72
N LEU A 112 -0.71 22.00 1.45
CA LEU A 112 -1.94 21.95 2.26
C LEU A 112 -3.20 21.85 1.40
N THR A 113 -3.22 22.48 0.23
CA THR A 113 -4.36 22.41 -0.69
C THR A 113 -4.60 20.97 -1.11
N LYS A 114 -3.54 20.24 -1.51
CA LYS A 114 -3.61 18.84 -1.85
C LYS A 114 -4.04 17.98 -0.67
N VAL A 115 -3.48 18.23 0.52
CA VAL A 115 -3.87 17.50 1.74
C VAL A 115 -5.36 17.70 2.02
N ASN A 116 -5.87 18.93 2.00
CA ASN A 116 -7.29 19.22 2.23
C ASN A 116 -8.18 18.56 1.17
N HIS A 117 -7.79 18.59 -0.11
CA HIS A 117 -8.51 17.90 -1.19
C HIS A 117 -8.63 16.39 -0.91
N ILE A 118 -7.51 15.73 -0.54
CA ILE A 118 -7.52 14.29 -0.21
C ILE A 118 -8.41 14.02 1.01
N LEU A 119 -8.33 14.84 2.06
CA LEU A 119 -9.19 14.67 3.23
C LEU A 119 -10.68 14.84 2.89
N GLY A 120 -11.01 15.72 1.95
CA GLY A 120 -12.37 15.88 1.42
C GLY A 120 -12.84 14.65 0.66
N THR A 121 -12.04 14.11 -0.29
CA THR A 121 -12.39 12.89 -1.04
C THR A 121 -12.52 11.64 -0.16
N LEU A 122 -11.83 11.63 0.98
CA LEU A 122 -11.92 10.57 1.99
C LEU A 122 -13.03 10.82 3.04
N GLU A 123 -13.79 11.91 2.93
CA GLU A 123 -14.87 12.29 3.86
C GLU A 123 -14.40 12.44 5.33
N ILE A 124 -13.18 12.92 5.54
CA ILE A 124 -12.57 13.11 6.87
C ILE A 124 -12.00 14.52 7.07
N GLU A 125 -12.34 15.48 6.23
CA GLU A 125 -11.83 16.86 6.33
C GLU A 125 -12.17 17.52 7.68
N ALA A 126 -13.35 17.26 8.22
CA ALA A 126 -13.76 17.76 9.53
C ALA A 126 -12.86 17.27 10.68
N LEU A 127 -12.10 16.19 10.45
CA LEU A 127 -11.21 15.59 11.44
C LEU A 127 -9.76 16.10 11.35
N LYS A 128 -9.43 17.00 10.42
CA LYS A 128 -8.04 17.39 10.09
C LYS A 128 -7.19 17.85 11.28
N LYS A 129 -7.80 18.46 12.29
CA LYS A 129 -7.13 18.91 13.51
C LYS A 129 -7.14 17.90 14.65
N ARG A 130 -7.86 16.78 14.53
CA ARG A 130 -7.92 15.74 15.56
C ARG A 130 -6.62 14.95 15.60
N LYS A 131 -6.22 14.52 16.79
CA LYS A 131 -5.11 13.58 17.02
C LYS A 131 -5.58 12.17 16.67
N VAL A 132 -4.64 11.32 16.24
CA VAL A 132 -4.94 9.94 15.79
C VAL A 132 -5.68 9.11 16.85
N TYR A 133 -5.34 9.27 18.13
CA TYR A 133 -6.00 8.52 19.22
C TYR A 133 -7.48 8.89 19.46
N GLN A 134 -7.97 9.96 18.82
CA GLN A 134 -9.36 10.41 18.87
C GLN A 134 -10.22 9.86 17.72
N LEU A 135 -9.62 9.06 16.83
CA LEU A 135 -10.27 8.53 15.64
C LEU A 135 -10.85 7.14 15.89
N SER A 136 -12.00 6.88 15.28
CA SER A 136 -12.47 5.50 15.15
C SER A 136 -11.54 4.70 14.22
N GLN A 137 -11.62 3.37 14.27
CA GLN A 137 -10.83 2.48 13.42
C GLN A 137 -11.02 2.81 11.92
N GLY A 138 -12.27 2.98 11.46
CA GLY A 138 -12.57 3.33 10.08
C GLY A 138 -12.03 4.72 9.68
N GLN A 139 -12.08 5.71 10.59
CA GLN A 139 -11.47 7.02 10.36
C GLN A 139 -9.94 6.92 10.26
N ALA A 140 -9.30 6.17 11.14
CA ALA A 140 -7.84 5.93 11.08
C ALA A 140 -7.44 5.20 9.78
N GLN A 141 -8.27 4.25 9.31
CA GLN A 141 -8.06 3.58 8.03
C GLN A 141 -8.11 4.57 6.86
N ARG A 142 -9.11 5.46 6.80
CA ARG A 142 -9.20 6.51 5.77
C ARG A 142 -7.97 7.46 5.83
N VAL A 143 -7.50 7.83 7.00
CA VAL A 143 -6.26 8.63 7.16
C VAL A 143 -5.04 7.86 6.63
N SER A 144 -4.95 6.55 6.88
CA SER A 144 -3.88 5.70 6.35
C SER A 144 -3.90 5.65 4.81
N ILE A 145 -5.08 5.57 4.19
CA ILE A 145 -5.23 5.67 2.73
C ILE A 145 -4.76 7.03 2.24
N GLY A 146 -5.21 8.13 2.87
CA GLY A 146 -4.78 9.50 2.52
C GLY A 146 -3.26 9.67 2.60
N ARG A 147 -2.64 9.13 3.65
CA ARG A 147 -1.18 9.13 3.78
C ARG A 147 -0.49 8.36 2.66
N ALA A 148 -1.06 7.24 2.23
CA ALA A 148 -0.48 6.43 1.16
C ALA A 148 -0.54 7.12 -0.20
N VAL A 149 -1.60 7.91 -0.47
CA VAL A 149 -1.81 8.54 -1.80
C VAL A 149 -1.33 9.99 -1.90
N VAL A 150 -0.96 10.64 -0.78
CA VAL A 150 -0.63 12.08 -0.76
C VAL A 150 0.55 12.46 -1.66
N ASN A 151 1.45 11.52 -1.95
CA ASN A 151 2.60 11.70 -2.83
C ASN A 151 2.33 11.31 -4.29
N GLU A 152 1.06 10.98 -4.64
CA GLU A 152 0.67 10.50 -5.98
C GLU A 152 1.52 9.30 -6.42
N PRO A 153 1.48 8.21 -5.66
CA PRO A 153 2.30 7.04 -5.96
C PRO A 153 1.86 6.41 -7.29
N LYS A 154 2.79 5.75 -7.97
CA LYS A 154 2.50 4.94 -9.14
C LYS A 154 2.03 3.53 -8.80
N LEU A 155 2.37 3.07 -7.60
CA LEU A 155 1.98 1.77 -7.05
C LEU A 155 1.35 1.98 -5.67
N LEU A 156 0.10 1.55 -5.51
CA LEU A 156 -0.61 1.51 -4.23
C LEU A 156 -0.69 0.06 -3.76
N LEU A 157 -0.14 -0.21 -2.60
CA LEU A 157 -0.14 -1.51 -1.96
C LEU A 157 -1.06 -1.47 -0.74
N ALA A 158 -1.87 -2.51 -0.55
CA ALA A 158 -2.75 -2.62 0.61
C ALA A 158 -2.64 -4.03 1.22
N ASP A 159 -2.23 -4.09 2.48
CA ASP A 159 -2.09 -5.33 3.23
C ASP A 159 -3.31 -5.53 4.13
N GLU A 160 -4.10 -6.57 3.85
CA GLU A 160 -5.32 -6.95 4.59
C GLU A 160 -6.24 -5.76 4.90
N PRO A 161 -6.59 -4.90 3.91
CA PRO A 161 -7.28 -3.64 4.16
C PRO A 161 -8.72 -3.81 4.67
N THR A 162 -9.28 -5.01 4.54
CA THR A 162 -10.65 -5.36 4.92
C THR A 162 -10.73 -6.23 6.17
N ALA A 163 -9.59 -6.55 6.78
CA ALA A 163 -9.56 -7.39 7.97
C ALA A 163 -10.41 -6.79 9.10
N SER A 164 -11.25 -7.63 9.71
CA SER A 164 -12.14 -7.26 10.82
C SER A 164 -13.25 -6.25 10.47
N LEU A 165 -13.57 -6.07 9.18
CA LEU A 165 -14.68 -5.26 8.72
C LEU A 165 -15.91 -6.13 8.40
N ASP A 166 -17.10 -5.57 8.61
CA ASP A 166 -18.34 -6.12 8.08
C ASP A 166 -18.40 -5.99 6.54
N ASP A 167 -19.36 -6.67 5.90
CA ASP A 167 -19.47 -6.73 4.45
C ASP A 167 -19.60 -5.35 3.79
N ARG A 168 -20.42 -4.48 4.37
CA ARG A 168 -20.67 -3.12 3.84
C ARG A 168 -19.41 -2.24 3.93
N ASN A 169 -18.68 -2.32 5.01
CA ASN A 169 -17.44 -1.57 5.19
C ASN A 169 -16.29 -2.15 4.36
N CYS A 170 -16.26 -3.48 4.19
CA CYS A 170 -15.31 -4.17 3.29
C CYS A 170 -15.44 -3.62 1.85
N GLU A 171 -16.66 -3.65 1.28
CA GLU A 171 -16.92 -3.15 -0.06
C GLU A 171 -16.53 -1.66 -0.22
N ARG A 172 -16.87 -0.83 0.78
CA ARG A 172 -16.53 0.59 0.79
C ARG A 172 -15.03 0.85 0.76
N VAL A 173 -14.25 0.08 1.53
CA VAL A 173 -12.78 0.24 1.57
C VAL A 173 -12.16 -0.16 0.25
N ILE A 174 -12.61 -1.25 -0.38
CA ILE A 174 -12.09 -1.66 -1.70
C ILE A 174 -12.44 -0.64 -2.78
N LYS A 175 -13.68 -0.17 -2.83
CA LYS A 175 -14.10 0.90 -3.78
C LYS A 175 -13.26 2.17 -3.58
N LEU A 176 -13.00 2.54 -2.32
CA LEU A 176 -12.18 3.70 -1.99
C LEU A 176 -10.73 3.54 -2.47
N LEU A 177 -10.12 2.36 -2.25
CA LEU A 177 -8.76 2.07 -2.72
C LEU A 177 -8.68 2.11 -4.25
N LYS A 178 -9.63 1.50 -4.96
CA LYS A 178 -9.71 1.55 -6.44
C LYS A 178 -9.85 2.98 -6.93
N SER A 179 -10.80 3.73 -6.40
CA SER A 179 -11.01 5.14 -6.77
C SER A 179 -9.74 5.97 -6.55
N GLN A 180 -9.05 5.81 -5.41
CA GLN A 180 -7.80 6.52 -5.15
C GLN A 180 -6.66 6.08 -6.10
N ALA A 181 -6.59 4.80 -6.47
CA ALA A 181 -5.63 4.32 -7.46
C ALA A 181 -5.91 4.92 -8.85
N GLU A 182 -7.16 4.91 -9.29
CA GLU A 182 -7.59 5.48 -10.58
C GLU A 182 -7.30 6.99 -10.66
N MET A 183 -7.67 7.75 -9.63
CA MET A 183 -7.41 9.20 -9.56
C MET A 183 -5.92 9.53 -9.67
N ASN A 184 -5.05 8.66 -9.14
CA ASN A 184 -3.59 8.82 -9.19
C ASN A 184 -2.95 8.11 -10.39
N LYS A 185 -3.73 7.46 -11.26
CA LYS A 185 -3.23 6.59 -12.36
C LYS A 185 -2.25 5.54 -11.84
N ALA A 186 -2.50 5.03 -10.63
CA ALA A 186 -1.66 4.06 -9.94
C ALA A 186 -2.13 2.63 -10.20
N THR A 187 -1.19 1.70 -10.20
CA THR A 187 -1.47 0.28 -10.08
C THR A 187 -1.83 -0.04 -8.63
N LEU A 188 -2.90 -0.82 -8.39
CA LEU A 188 -3.30 -1.26 -7.05
C LEU A 188 -3.00 -2.76 -6.89
N ILE A 189 -2.30 -3.11 -5.81
CA ILE A 189 -2.13 -4.52 -5.39
C ILE A 189 -2.65 -4.67 -3.96
N VAL A 190 -3.63 -5.55 -3.78
CA VAL A 190 -4.22 -5.88 -2.49
C VAL A 190 -3.81 -7.28 -2.07
N ALA A 191 -3.20 -7.44 -0.90
CA ALA A 191 -2.95 -8.73 -0.27
C ALA A 191 -4.05 -9.02 0.74
N THR A 192 -4.78 -10.12 0.58
CA THR A 192 -5.84 -10.49 1.53
C THR A 192 -6.22 -11.97 1.43
N HIS A 193 -6.79 -12.50 2.48
CA HIS A 193 -7.47 -13.80 2.51
C HIS A 193 -8.99 -13.69 2.38
N ASP A 194 -9.51 -12.46 2.30
CA ASP A 194 -10.94 -12.16 2.27
C ASP A 194 -11.56 -12.53 0.92
N GLN A 195 -12.35 -13.60 0.90
CA GLN A 195 -13.01 -14.10 -0.31
C GLN A 195 -14.08 -13.13 -0.86
N ARG A 196 -14.63 -12.24 -0.01
CA ARG A 196 -15.67 -11.27 -0.40
C ARG A 196 -15.20 -10.32 -1.50
N VAL A 197 -13.91 -10.00 -1.51
CA VAL A 197 -13.34 -9.07 -2.50
C VAL A 197 -12.73 -9.75 -3.72
N LYS A 198 -12.77 -11.08 -3.78
CA LYS A 198 -12.14 -11.85 -4.84
C LYS A 198 -12.62 -11.43 -6.24
N ASN A 199 -13.90 -11.22 -6.40
CA ASN A 199 -14.49 -10.87 -7.70
C ASN A 199 -14.17 -9.43 -8.16
N GLU A 200 -13.61 -8.63 -7.29
CA GLU A 200 -13.19 -7.26 -7.57
C GLU A 200 -11.89 -7.16 -8.38
N PHE A 201 -11.14 -8.27 -8.51
CA PHE A 201 -9.83 -8.29 -9.16
C PHE A 201 -9.75 -9.40 -10.19
N ALA A 202 -9.43 -9.06 -11.45
CA ALA A 202 -9.23 -10.03 -12.53
C ALA A 202 -7.84 -10.69 -12.44
N ASN A 203 -6.77 -9.89 -12.17
CA ASN A 203 -5.40 -10.40 -12.01
C ASN A 203 -5.19 -10.86 -10.55
N ARG A 204 -4.90 -12.15 -10.37
CA ARG A 204 -4.74 -12.75 -9.03
C ARG A 204 -3.51 -13.63 -8.98
N LEU A 205 -2.74 -13.49 -7.90
CA LEU A 205 -1.66 -14.40 -7.53
C LEU A 205 -2.10 -15.21 -6.33
N SER A 206 -2.14 -16.54 -6.47
CA SER A 206 -2.43 -17.48 -5.37
C SER A 206 -1.13 -17.97 -4.74
N LEU A 207 -1.00 -17.87 -3.42
CA LEU A 207 0.12 -18.36 -2.62
C LEU A 207 -0.28 -19.53 -1.74
#